data_0212b7129e762736bc0841b1d1cdb379
#
_entry.id   0212b7129e762736bc0841b1d1cdb379
#
_cell.length_a   1.000
_cell.length_b   1.000
_cell.length_c   1.000
_cell.angle_alpha   90.00
_cell.angle_beta   90.00
_cell.angle_gamma   90.00
#
_symmetry.space_group_name_H-M   'P 1'
#
loop_
_entity.id
_entity.type
_entity.pdbx_description
1 polymer ?
#
loop_
_entity_poly.entity_id
_entity_poly.type
_entity_poly.pdbx_seq_one_letter_code
_entity_poly.pdbx_strand_id
1 'polypeptide(L)'
;EKKIMKYKNAWLKIYDIPVFYTPYFFHPDPSVKRQSGFLTPSYRNSNIFDKSFIVPYYKVISDDKDMTIAPELFVNNSILLQTEYREANKNSDLHVDFSINADKGVTKTHFFSNLLGKNEKGNDFEINFEHVTNDDYLRVHKMSSPIIDTYSSLHSYLKYYPSNEGYSLYISAEVHENLGAFKSDRFEYILPNYSFSKSFEALSLEGRFNLSSGGYAKNFNTNINEIYVGNNLIFNSIDFYSNSGLRNNYNILFRNINTDSEKNGNYEDQADYKFLSNMIYEINYPLYKKVENHYNYLTPRLAIRYSPHETKNIVDHGVIVSYDGVFGIDRMGRSDMVEGGPPSMTLGVEYNKKKTK
;
A
#
# COMPACT_ATOMS: atom_id res chain seq x y z
N GLU A 1 34.39 -10.90 25.77
CA GLU A 1 35.61 -10.30 25.12
C GLU A 1 35.16 -9.51 23.88
N LYS A 2 35.59 -8.23 23.83
CA LYS A 2 35.33 -7.40 22.63
C LYS A 2 36.26 -7.88 21.51
N LYS A 3 35.73 -8.58 20.53
CA LYS A 3 36.47 -8.96 19.32
C LYS A 3 36.73 -7.73 18.46
N ILE A 4 37.87 -7.09 18.64
CA ILE A 4 38.25 -5.85 17.96
C ILE A 4 39.61 -6.04 17.32
N MET A 5 39.76 -5.70 16.05
CA MET A 5 41.03 -5.54 15.37
C MET A 5 41.57 -4.14 15.63
N LYS A 6 42.79 -4.05 16.12
CA LYS A 6 43.47 -2.79 16.48
C LYS A 6 44.68 -2.59 15.59
N TYR A 7 44.80 -1.42 15.00
CA TYR A 7 45.90 -0.97 14.17
C TYR A 7 46.58 0.22 14.82
N LYS A 8 47.88 0.24 14.78
CA LYS A 8 48.70 1.39 15.18
C LYS A 8 49.38 1.97 13.94
N ASN A 9 49.49 3.30 13.88
CA ASN A 9 50.14 4.02 12.78
C ASN A 9 49.55 3.65 11.41
N ALA A 10 48.23 3.69 11.27
CA ALA A 10 47.53 3.30 10.06
C ALA A 10 47.46 4.45 9.03
N TRP A 11 47.78 4.12 7.78
CA TRP A 11 47.66 5.03 6.64
C TRP A 11 46.56 4.56 5.71
N LEU A 12 45.64 5.45 5.38
CA LEU A 12 44.71 5.26 4.28
C LEU A 12 45.40 5.69 2.98
N LYS A 13 45.53 4.78 2.01
CA LYS A 13 46.09 5.07 0.69
C LYS A 13 45.03 4.92 -0.37
N ILE A 14 45.02 5.84 -1.33
CA ILE A 14 44.19 5.77 -2.55
C ILE A 14 45.20 5.74 -3.72
N TYR A 15 45.20 4.68 -4.53
CA TYR A 15 46.20 4.44 -5.59
C TYR A 15 47.64 4.64 -5.09
N ASP A 16 48.01 4.01 -3.93
CA ASP A 16 49.28 4.11 -3.26
C ASP A 16 49.71 5.50 -2.73
N ILE A 17 48.85 6.52 -2.94
CA ILE A 17 49.05 7.85 -2.36
C ILE A 17 48.46 7.87 -0.95
N PRO A 18 49.28 8.17 0.08
CA PRO A 18 48.77 8.29 1.46
C PRO A 18 47.92 9.57 1.61
N VAL A 19 46.62 9.40 1.82
CA VAL A 19 45.66 10.50 1.93
C VAL A 19 45.22 10.80 3.36
N PHE A 20 45.37 9.84 4.28
CA PHE A 20 44.99 10.02 5.67
C PHE A 20 45.86 9.14 6.59
N TYR A 21 46.28 9.73 7.72
CA TYR A 21 47.02 9.05 8.78
C TYR A 21 46.27 9.06 10.09
N THR A 22 46.25 7.92 10.78
CA THR A 22 45.75 7.83 12.15
C THR A 22 46.72 7.05 13.01
N PRO A 23 47.14 7.58 14.18
CA PRO A 23 48.07 6.89 15.09
C PRO A 23 47.45 5.63 15.70
N TYR A 24 46.12 5.58 15.77
CA TYR A 24 45.38 4.46 16.30
C TYR A 24 44.03 4.32 15.58
N PHE A 25 43.79 3.12 15.04
CA PHE A 25 42.53 2.77 14.39
C PHE A 25 42.10 1.39 14.87
N PHE A 26 40.80 1.21 15.04
CA PHE A 26 40.22 -0.08 15.34
C PHE A 26 38.92 -0.27 14.60
N HIS A 27 38.61 -1.49 14.24
CA HIS A 27 37.31 -1.89 13.72
C HIS A 27 36.90 -3.23 14.33
N PRO A 28 35.59 -3.55 14.35
CA PRO A 28 35.12 -4.87 14.78
C PRO A 28 35.74 -5.97 13.94
N ASP A 29 35.98 -7.12 14.55
CA ASP A 29 36.31 -8.36 13.83
C ASP A 29 35.10 -8.70 12.90
N PRO A 30 35.31 -9.18 11.66
CA PRO A 30 34.23 -9.57 10.75
C PRO A 30 33.24 -10.60 11.31
N SER A 31 33.63 -11.35 12.35
CA SER A 31 32.74 -12.28 13.05
C SER A 31 31.73 -11.60 14.00
N VAL A 32 31.88 -10.28 14.27
CA VAL A 32 31.00 -9.54 15.15
C VAL A 32 29.84 -8.99 14.33
N LYS A 33 28.64 -9.48 14.59
CA LYS A 33 27.43 -9.08 13.84
C LYS A 33 27.04 -7.60 14.03
N ARG A 34 27.22 -7.05 15.26
CA ARG A 34 26.83 -5.67 15.60
C ARG A 34 27.78 -5.11 16.65
N GLN A 35 28.31 -3.91 16.43
CA GLN A 35 29.16 -3.22 17.39
C GLN A 35 28.97 -1.70 17.29
N SER A 36 28.92 -1.04 18.46
CA SER A 36 28.87 0.41 18.55
C SER A 36 30.18 1.04 18.05
N GLY A 37 30.06 2.14 17.31
CA GLY A 37 31.18 2.89 16.78
C GLY A 37 30.78 4.00 15.83
N PHE A 38 31.74 4.82 15.46
CA PHE A 38 31.54 5.83 14.42
C PHE A 38 31.37 5.17 13.06
N LEU A 39 30.39 5.66 12.31
CA LEU A 39 30.20 5.31 10.92
C LEU A 39 31.01 6.24 10.01
N THR A 40 31.07 5.93 8.73
CA THR A 40 31.82 6.72 7.77
C THR A 40 31.33 8.17 7.77
N PRO A 41 32.18 9.15 8.06
CA PRO A 41 31.82 10.56 7.94
C PRO A 41 31.48 10.92 6.50
N SER A 42 30.56 11.84 6.32
CA SER A 42 30.18 12.34 5.01
C SER A 42 30.21 13.88 4.96
N TYR A 43 30.47 14.38 3.76
CA TYR A 43 30.47 15.81 3.46
C TYR A 43 29.33 16.09 2.49
N ARG A 44 28.56 17.13 2.80
CA ARG A 44 27.46 17.60 1.95
C ARG A 44 27.70 19.03 1.51
N ASN A 45 27.40 19.35 0.28
CA ASN A 45 27.37 20.70 -0.25
C ASN A 45 25.95 21.00 -0.75
N SER A 46 25.34 22.05 -0.24
CA SER A 46 23.97 22.44 -0.58
C SER A 46 23.93 23.93 -0.91
N ASN A 47 23.19 24.29 -1.94
CA ASN A 47 22.98 25.70 -2.30
C ASN A 47 22.12 26.47 -1.28
N ILE A 48 21.47 25.78 -0.34
CA ILE A 48 20.57 26.37 0.66
C ILE A 48 21.27 26.55 2.02
N PHE A 49 22.04 25.54 2.49
CA PHE A 49 22.70 25.53 3.79
C PHE A 49 24.21 25.56 3.73
N ASP A 50 24.77 25.82 2.54
CA ASP A 50 26.22 25.80 2.37
C ASP A 50 26.80 24.38 2.60
N LYS A 51 28.01 24.31 3.07
CA LYS A 51 28.77 23.09 3.31
C LYS A 51 28.46 22.53 4.69
N SER A 52 28.33 21.22 4.79
CA SER A 52 28.15 20.54 6.08
C SER A 52 28.98 19.27 6.18
N PHE A 53 29.22 18.88 7.43
CA PHE A 53 29.97 17.67 7.79
C PHE A 53 29.15 16.83 8.77
N ILE A 54 28.96 15.55 8.45
CA ILE A 54 28.15 14.61 9.23
C ILE A 54 29.08 13.52 9.78
N VAL A 55 28.97 13.26 11.09
CA VAL A 55 29.72 12.18 11.77
C VAL A 55 28.76 11.27 12.52
N PRO A 56 28.18 10.25 11.87
CA PRO A 56 27.23 9.39 12.54
C PRO A 56 27.92 8.48 13.54
N TYR A 57 27.25 8.23 14.66
CA TYR A 57 27.63 7.25 15.67
C TYR A 57 26.53 6.21 15.85
N TYR A 58 26.88 4.96 15.58
CA TYR A 58 25.99 3.81 15.78
C TYR A 58 26.17 3.26 17.19
N LYS A 59 25.09 3.05 17.93
CA LYS A 59 25.10 2.51 19.30
C LYS A 59 24.22 1.26 19.37
N VAL A 60 24.81 0.13 19.68
CA VAL A 60 24.09 -1.08 20.10
C VAL A 60 23.66 -0.88 21.55
N ILE A 61 22.35 -0.99 21.81
CA ILE A 61 21.77 -0.89 23.16
C ILE A 61 21.63 -2.28 23.75
N SER A 62 21.04 -3.21 22.97
CA SER A 62 20.87 -4.63 23.29
C SER A 62 20.86 -5.46 21.99
N ASP A 63 20.65 -6.76 22.08
CA ASP A 63 20.62 -7.63 20.89
C ASP A 63 19.45 -7.30 19.94
N ASP A 64 18.40 -6.70 20.47
CA ASP A 64 17.16 -6.35 19.79
C ASP A 64 16.98 -4.83 19.55
N LYS A 65 17.91 -3.98 20.07
CA LYS A 65 17.77 -2.51 20.05
C LYS A 65 19.06 -1.83 19.66
N ASP A 66 18.94 -0.84 18.80
CA ASP A 66 20.04 0.05 18.46
C ASP A 66 19.57 1.46 18.13
N MET A 67 20.51 2.37 18.02
CA MET A 67 20.27 3.74 17.58
C MET A 67 21.47 4.27 16.78
N THR A 68 21.17 5.17 15.87
CA THR A 68 22.16 5.96 15.13
C THR A 68 21.96 7.43 15.46
N ILE A 69 23.01 8.12 15.93
CA ILE A 69 23.00 9.56 16.20
C ILE A 69 23.89 10.21 15.16
N ALA A 70 23.34 11.09 14.34
CA ALA A 70 24.01 11.74 13.23
C ALA A 70 24.01 13.28 13.37
N PRO A 71 24.97 13.86 14.11
CA PRO A 71 25.16 15.29 14.11
C PRO A 71 25.67 15.78 12.76
N GLU A 72 25.03 16.81 12.21
CA GLU A 72 25.43 17.55 11.02
C GLU A 72 25.77 18.99 11.41
N LEU A 73 27.01 19.36 11.16
CA LEU A 73 27.56 20.69 11.46
C LEU A 73 27.66 21.50 10.16
N PHE A 74 27.00 22.64 10.11
CA PHE A 74 27.01 23.54 8.96
C PHE A 74 28.02 24.68 9.15
N VAL A 75 28.64 25.12 8.05
CA VAL A 75 29.62 26.21 8.08
C VAL A 75 28.99 27.54 8.56
N ASN A 76 27.69 27.72 8.39
CA ASN A 76 26.94 28.88 8.86
C ASN A 76 26.57 28.86 10.36
N ASN A 77 27.19 27.97 11.16
CA ASN A 77 26.94 27.73 12.57
C ASN A 77 25.53 27.16 12.91
N SER A 78 24.80 26.64 11.93
CA SER A 78 23.61 25.83 12.18
C SER A 78 24.02 24.41 12.57
N ILE A 79 23.23 23.75 13.41
CA ILE A 79 23.43 22.38 13.83
C ILE A 79 22.14 21.61 13.60
N LEU A 80 22.24 20.44 12.97
CA LEU A 80 21.16 19.47 12.87
C LEU A 80 21.60 18.18 13.55
N LEU A 81 20.77 17.67 14.43
CA LEU A 81 20.95 16.37 15.06
C LEU A 81 19.84 15.45 14.61
N GLN A 82 20.17 14.40 13.84
CA GLN A 82 19.24 13.34 13.50
C GLN A 82 19.52 12.11 14.37
N THR A 83 18.49 11.46 14.84
CA THR A 83 18.56 10.24 15.65
C THR A 83 17.56 9.22 15.13
N GLU A 84 18.03 8.07 14.77
CA GLU A 84 17.26 6.92 14.36
C GLU A 84 17.33 5.85 15.45
N TYR A 85 16.19 5.37 15.94
CA TYR A 85 16.08 4.28 16.92
C TYR A 85 15.31 3.11 16.30
N ARG A 86 15.81 1.90 16.53
CA ARG A 86 15.21 0.66 16.05
C ARG A 86 15.12 -0.35 17.18
N GLU A 87 13.98 -1.02 17.25
CA GLU A 87 13.72 -2.09 18.22
C GLU A 87 12.94 -3.22 17.52
N ALA A 88 13.48 -4.43 17.58
CA ALA A 88 12.88 -5.63 17.01
C ALA A 88 12.55 -6.62 18.13
N ASN A 89 11.29 -6.66 18.56
CA ASN A 89 10.80 -7.62 19.53
C ASN A 89 10.24 -8.86 18.83
N LYS A 90 9.92 -9.90 19.60
CA LYS A 90 9.34 -11.14 19.07
C LYS A 90 8.08 -10.91 18.21
N ASN A 91 7.26 -9.95 18.58
CA ASN A 91 5.95 -9.70 17.97
C ASN A 91 5.79 -8.28 17.45
N SER A 92 6.84 -7.46 17.45
CA SER A 92 6.76 -6.09 16.96
C SER A 92 8.11 -5.53 16.55
N ASP A 93 8.10 -4.68 15.53
CA ASP A 93 9.23 -3.89 15.05
C ASP A 93 8.90 -2.41 15.18
N LEU A 94 9.69 -1.67 15.93
CA LEU A 94 9.56 -0.24 16.11
C LEU A 94 10.73 0.49 15.45
N HIS A 95 10.43 1.47 14.64
CA HIS A 95 11.36 2.39 14.04
C HIS A 95 10.96 3.81 14.38
N VAL A 96 11.89 4.60 14.92
CA VAL A 96 11.68 6.02 15.23
C VAL A 96 12.81 6.82 14.59
N ASP A 97 12.46 7.87 13.88
CA ASP A 97 13.39 8.84 13.30
C ASP A 97 13.01 10.25 13.77
N PHE A 98 13.93 10.90 14.41
CA PHE A 98 13.74 12.23 14.99
C PHE A 98 14.90 13.12 14.58
N SER A 99 14.62 14.37 14.26
CA SER A 99 15.68 15.37 14.16
C SER A 99 15.30 16.72 14.74
N ILE A 100 16.32 17.43 15.16
CA ILE A 100 16.23 18.81 15.62
C ILE A 100 17.28 19.64 14.88
N ASN A 101 16.87 20.72 14.28
CA ASN A 101 17.73 21.74 13.69
C ASN A 101 17.60 23.03 14.49
N ALA A 102 18.73 23.58 14.92
CA ALA A 102 18.82 24.88 15.56
C ALA A 102 19.57 25.85 14.63
N ASP A 103 18.85 26.85 14.13
CA ASP A 103 19.40 27.91 13.25
C ASP A 103 18.90 29.28 13.73
N LYS A 104 19.82 30.16 14.08
CA LYS A 104 19.57 31.57 14.47
C LYS A 104 18.42 31.79 15.46
N GLY A 105 18.30 30.89 16.44
CA GLY A 105 17.25 30.95 17.48
C GLY A 105 15.90 30.36 17.07
N VAL A 106 15.79 29.80 15.87
CA VAL A 106 14.62 29.03 15.40
C VAL A 106 14.92 27.55 15.49
N THR A 107 14.06 26.81 16.16
CA THR A 107 14.14 25.35 16.25
C THR A 107 13.12 24.73 15.32
N LYS A 108 13.58 23.84 14.44
CA LYS A 108 12.76 23.05 13.54
C LYS A 108 13.00 21.57 13.81
N THR A 109 11.96 20.77 13.75
CA THR A 109 12.02 19.35 14.06
C THR A 109 11.19 18.52 13.09
N HIS A 110 11.56 17.25 12.93
CA HIS A 110 10.65 16.20 12.50
C HIS A 110 10.60 15.10 13.57
N PHE A 111 9.49 14.40 13.62
CA PHE A 111 9.32 13.17 14.38
C PHE A 111 8.52 12.17 13.57
N PHE A 112 9.12 11.03 13.27
CA PHE A 112 8.50 9.93 12.58
C PHE A 112 8.60 8.67 13.42
N SER A 113 7.55 7.87 13.44
CA SER A 113 7.58 6.54 14.06
C SER A 113 6.73 5.57 13.29
N ASN A 114 7.25 4.36 13.11
CA ASN A 114 6.53 3.25 12.51
C ASN A 114 6.61 2.05 13.46
N LEU A 115 5.47 1.50 13.81
CA LEU A 115 5.34 0.30 14.65
C LEU A 115 4.52 -0.74 13.88
N LEU A 116 5.16 -1.83 13.52
CA LEU A 116 4.53 -3.02 12.97
C LEU A 116 4.44 -4.07 14.08
N GLY A 117 3.31 -4.76 14.21
CA GLY A 117 3.20 -5.74 15.27
C GLY A 117 2.07 -6.73 15.12
N LYS A 118 2.11 -7.72 16.01
CA LYS A 118 1.05 -8.72 16.22
C LYS A 118 0.59 -8.66 17.66
N ASN A 119 -0.73 -8.63 17.86
CA ASN A 119 -1.28 -8.74 19.20
C ASN A 119 -1.22 -10.20 19.73
N GLU A 120 -1.64 -10.42 20.97
CA GLU A 120 -1.65 -11.75 21.60
C GLU A 120 -2.49 -12.79 20.85
N LYS A 121 -3.46 -12.36 20.06
CA LYS A 121 -4.31 -13.22 19.23
C LYS A 121 -3.72 -13.49 17.84
N GLY A 122 -2.54 -12.97 17.55
CA GLY A 122 -1.87 -13.11 16.25
C GLY A 122 -2.37 -12.15 15.17
N ASN A 123 -3.20 -11.16 15.49
CA ASN A 123 -3.67 -10.17 14.55
C ASN A 123 -2.60 -9.12 14.28
N ASP A 124 -2.39 -8.78 13.02
CA ASP A 124 -1.45 -7.74 12.62
C ASP A 124 -2.02 -6.35 12.88
N PHE A 125 -1.15 -5.42 13.27
CA PHE A 125 -1.45 -4.00 13.36
C PHE A 125 -0.25 -3.17 12.91
N GLU A 126 -0.54 -1.98 12.41
CA GLU A 126 0.46 -1.00 11.98
C GLU A 126 0.08 0.37 12.53
N ILE A 127 1.05 1.07 13.10
CA ILE A 127 0.90 2.47 13.54
C ILE A 127 2.02 3.26 12.89
N ASN A 128 1.67 4.28 12.12
CA ASN A 128 2.61 5.22 11.54
C ASN A 128 2.25 6.61 11.99
N PHE A 129 3.25 7.36 12.45
CA PHE A 129 3.07 8.75 12.84
C PHE A 129 4.17 9.60 12.21
N GLU A 130 3.79 10.64 11.49
CA GLU A 130 4.68 11.55 10.81
C GLU A 130 4.32 13.00 11.14
N HIS A 131 5.29 13.76 11.60
CA HIS A 131 5.10 15.16 11.92
C HIS A 131 6.35 16.00 11.64
N VAL A 132 6.16 17.20 11.10
CA VAL A 132 7.19 18.22 10.92
C VAL A 132 6.70 19.57 11.45
N THR A 133 7.60 20.36 11.98
CA THR A 133 7.28 21.72 12.46
C THR A 133 7.32 22.77 11.36
N ASN A 134 7.83 22.44 10.17
CA ASN A 134 7.97 23.36 9.06
C ASN A 134 7.82 22.62 7.72
N ASP A 135 7.04 23.19 6.81
CA ASP A 135 6.64 22.56 5.54
C ASP A 135 7.80 22.25 4.60
N ASP A 136 8.86 23.04 4.67
CA ASP A 136 10.05 22.89 3.83
C ASP A 136 11.14 22.01 4.47
N TYR A 137 10.97 21.61 5.73
CA TYR A 137 12.01 20.99 6.53
C TYR A 137 12.64 19.76 5.86
N LEU A 138 11.84 18.82 5.41
CA LEU A 138 12.31 17.59 4.80
C LEU A 138 13.06 17.83 3.49
N ARG A 139 12.52 18.71 2.66
CA ARG A 139 13.07 19.05 1.35
C ARG A 139 14.37 19.83 1.47
N VAL A 140 14.39 20.81 2.37
CA VAL A 140 15.52 21.72 2.59
C VAL A 140 16.71 20.95 3.15
N HIS A 141 16.50 20.09 4.15
CA HIS A 141 17.56 19.27 4.74
C HIS A 141 17.83 17.98 3.99
N LYS A 142 17.04 17.67 2.93
CA LYS A 142 17.12 16.38 2.20
C LYS A 142 17.13 15.20 3.17
N MET A 143 16.18 15.22 4.11
CA MET A 143 16.09 14.22 5.15
C MET A 143 15.96 12.82 4.56
N SER A 144 16.85 11.92 4.99
CA SER A 144 16.76 10.51 4.63
C SER A 144 16.14 9.77 5.80
N SER A 145 14.96 9.21 5.60
CA SER A 145 14.28 8.35 6.56
C SER A 145 13.64 7.18 5.84
N PRO A 146 13.73 5.95 6.39
CA PRO A 146 13.05 4.79 5.80
C PRO A 146 11.53 4.79 6.08
N ILE A 147 11.00 5.74 6.84
CA ILE A 147 9.59 5.81 7.22
C ILE A 147 8.78 6.61 6.19
N ILE A 148 9.35 7.71 5.67
CA ILE A 148 8.64 8.61 4.75
C ILE A 148 8.76 8.17 3.30
N ASP A 149 7.67 8.34 2.56
CA ASP A 149 7.63 8.08 1.11
C ASP A 149 8.08 9.29 0.29
N THR A 150 7.70 10.50 0.71
CA THR A 150 7.98 11.75 -0.03
C THR A 150 8.33 12.90 0.90
N TYR A 151 8.92 13.97 0.34
CA TYR A 151 9.18 15.22 1.07
C TYR A 151 8.01 16.22 1.06
N SER A 152 6.94 15.90 0.34
CA SER A 152 5.82 16.82 0.12
C SER A 152 4.55 16.41 0.82
N SER A 153 4.46 15.20 1.34
CA SER A 153 3.29 14.70 2.07
C SER A 153 3.69 13.81 3.24
N LEU A 154 2.90 13.87 4.31
CA LEU A 154 3.01 13.02 5.48
C LEU A 154 1.77 12.13 5.56
N HIS A 155 1.95 10.88 6.00
CA HIS A 155 0.88 9.90 6.12
C HIS A 155 0.90 9.24 7.50
N SER A 156 0.05 9.71 8.40
CA SER A 156 -0.13 9.10 9.71
C SER A 156 -1.33 8.16 9.71
N TYR A 157 -1.18 6.95 10.25
CA TYR A 157 -2.26 5.98 10.26
C TYR A 157 -2.18 4.99 11.41
N LEU A 158 -3.34 4.41 11.71
CA LEU A 158 -3.50 3.18 12.48
C LEU A 158 -4.25 2.18 11.61
N LYS A 159 -3.67 1.01 11.37
CA LYS A 159 -4.24 -0.09 10.60
C LYS A 159 -4.32 -1.35 11.45
N TYR A 160 -5.40 -2.09 11.29
CA TYR A 160 -5.63 -3.33 12.02
C TYR A 160 -6.19 -4.42 11.11
N TYR A 161 -5.58 -5.59 11.17
CA TYR A 161 -5.88 -6.74 10.32
C TYR A 161 -6.24 -7.95 11.22
N PRO A 162 -7.51 -8.11 11.61
CA PRO A 162 -7.91 -9.30 12.36
C PRO A 162 -7.67 -10.57 11.55
N SER A 163 -6.88 -11.48 12.09
CA SER A 163 -6.63 -12.78 11.49
C SER A 163 -7.77 -13.72 11.79
N ASN A 164 -8.43 -14.24 10.74
CA ASN A 164 -9.48 -15.26 10.86
C ASN A 164 -9.51 -16.13 9.62
N GLU A 165 -9.62 -17.44 9.78
CA GLU A 165 -9.68 -18.39 8.66
C GLU A 165 -10.96 -18.26 7.83
N GLY A 166 -12.01 -17.65 8.36
CA GLY A 166 -13.32 -17.58 7.72
C GLY A 166 -13.63 -16.27 7.00
N TYR A 167 -12.87 -15.19 7.22
CA TYR A 167 -13.07 -13.89 6.58
C TYR A 167 -11.80 -13.05 6.56
N SER A 168 -11.75 -12.06 5.69
CA SER A 168 -10.75 -10.99 5.70
C SER A 168 -11.40 -9.70 6.19
N LEU A 169 -10.77 -9.03 7.15
CA LEU A 169 -11.18 -7.71 7.63
C LEU A 169 -9.96 -6.80 7.72
N TYR A 170 -10.11 -5.58 7.28
CA TYR A 170 -9.17 -4.49 7.39
C TYR A 170 -9.90 -3.26 7.93
N ILE A 171 -9.32 -2.61 8.90
CA ILE A 171 -9.85 -1.34 9.45
C ILE A 171 -8.68 -0.37 9.57
N SER A 172 -8.88 0.87 9.15
CA SER A 172 -7.89 1.93 9.35
C SER A 172 -8.49 3.26 9.75
N ALA A 173 -7.64 4.09 10.33
CA ALA A 173 -7.84 5.50 10.56
C ALA A 173 -6.60 6.22 10.04
N GLU A 174 -6.76 7.16 9.09
CA GLU A 174 -5.67 7.72 8.34
C GLU A 174 -5.77 9.24 8.24
N VAL A 175 -4.61 9.90 8.28
CA VAL A 175 -4.49 11.35 8.08
C VAL A 175 -3.37 11.58 7.08
N HIS A 176 -3.70 12.22 5.98
CA HIS A 176 -2.72 12.70 4.99
C HIS A 176 -2.54 14.21 5.16
N GLU A 177 -1.29 14.65 5.20
CA GLU A 177 -0.93 16.05 5.27
C GLU A 177 -0.12 16.45 4.04
N ASN A 178 -0.62 17.40 3.25
CA ASN A 178 0.09 17.95 2.10
C ASN A 178 0.86 19.21 2.52
N LEU A 179 2.19 19.10 2.60
CA LEU A 179 3.07 20.18 3.03
C LEU A 179 3.14 21.36 2.05
N GLY A 180 2.75 21.15 0.79
CA GLY A 180 2.72 22.19 -0.25
C GLY A 180 1.38 22.89 -0.42
N ALA A 181 0.32 22.43 0.28
CA ALA A 181 -1.02 22.99 0.15
C ALA A 181 -1.25 24.19 1.07
N PHE A 182 -2.24 25.01 0.69
CA PHE A 182 -2.77 26.05 1.61
C PHE A 182 -3.34 25.39 2.87
N LYS A 183 -3.40 26.13 3.97
CA LYS A 183 -3.86 25.58 5.27
C LYS A 183 -5.26 24.99 5.23
N SER A 184 -6.15 25.52 4.39
CA SER A 184 -7.52 25.02 4.20
C SER A 184 -7.57 23.61 3.57
N ASP A 185 -6.57 23.26 2.73
CA ASP A 185 -6.57 22.05 1.93
C ASP A 185 -5.41 21.13 2.32
N ARG A 186 -4.82 21.38 3.47
CA ARG A 186 -3.62 20.70 3.95
C ARG A 186 -3.87 19.27 4.40
N PHE A 187 -4.99 19.06 5.08
CA PHE A 187 -5.29 17.78 5.70
C PHE A 187 -6.43 17.05 5.00
N GLU A 188 -6.23 15.75 4.84
CA GLU A 188 -7.25 14.80 4.44
C GLU A 188 -7.37 13.74 5.55
N TYR A 189 -8.56 13.61 6.12
CA TYR A 189 -8.88 12.65 7.15
C TYR A 189 -9.75 11.54 6.58
N ILE A 190 -9.38 10.28 6.82
CA ILE A 190 -10.17 9.10 6.46
C ILE A 190 -10.42 8.31 7.73
N LEU A 191 -11.61 8.50 8.35
CA LEU A 191 -11.91 8.06 9.71
C LEU A 191 -13.38 7.61 9.82
N PRO A 192 -13.70 6.32 9.80
CA PRO A 192 -12.85 5.17 9.51
C PRO A 192 -12.73 4.85 8.03
N ASN A 193 -11.84 3.92 7.69
CA ASN A 193 -11.84 3.17 6.44
C ASN A 193 -11.88 1.68 6.78
N TYR A 194 -12.67 0.87 6.06
CA TYR A 194 -12.71 -0.57 6.27
C TYR A 194 -12.92 -1.35 4.98
N SER A 195 -12.47 -2.59 4.98
CA SER A 195 -12.76 -3.58 3.95
C SER A 195 -13.00 -4.94 4.60
N PHE A 196 -14.11 -5.56 4.26
CA PHE A 196 -14.51 -6.88 4.73
C PHE A 196 -14.77 -7.80 3.54
N SER A 197 -14.33 -9.04 3.61
CA SER A 197 -14.73 -10.05 2.65
C SER A 197 -14.87 -11.44 3.29
N LYS A 198 -15.84 -12.21 2.80
CA LYS A 198 -16.11 -13.56 3.23
C LYS A 198 -16.65 -14.38 2.07
N SER A 199 -16.11 -15.60 1.91
CA SER A 199 -16.66 -16.58 0.97
C SER A 199 -17.25 -17.75 1.74
N PHE A 200 -18.38 -18.30 1.28
CA PHE A 200 -19.03 -19.47 1.87
C PHE A 200 -19.75 -20.29 0.83
N GLU A 201 -19.78 -21.61 1.02
CA GLU A 201 -20.42 -22.55 0.13
C GLU A 201 -21.94 -22.51 0.27
N ALA A 202 -22.64 -22.52 -0.85
CA ALA A 202 -24.10 -22.59 -0.93
C ALA A 202 -24.50 -24.01 -1.37
N LEU A 203 -24.42 -24.97 -0.47
CA LEU A 203 -24.60 -26.40 -0.78
C LEU A 203 -25.91 -26.70 -1.49
N SER A 204 -27.02 -26.06 -1.11
CA SER A 204 -28.33 -26.26 -1.74
C SER A 204 -28.49 -25.61 -3.10
N LEU A 205 -27.61 -24.69 -3.49
CA LEU A 205 -27.62 -23.97 -4.77
C LEU A 205 -26.45 -24.38 -5.67
N GLU A 206 -25.66 -25.36 -5.21
CA GLU A 206 -24.48 -25.85 -5.93
C GLU A 206 -23.57 -24.72 -6.40
N GLY A 207 -23.11 -23.90 -5.43
CA GLY A 207 -22.29 -22.74 -5.74
C GLY A 207 -21.64 -22.12 -4.52
N ARG A 208 -21.08 -20.93 -4.72
CA ARG A 208 -20.38 -20.16 -3.70
C ARG A 208 -20.88 -18.73 -3.66
N PHE A 209 -21.14 -18.22 -2.47
CA PHE A 209 -21.33 -16.80 -2.21
C PHE A 209 -20.02 -16.14 -1.83
N ASN A 210 -19.76 -14.96 -2.41
CA ASN A 210 -18.71 -14.03 -2.02
C ASN A 210 -19.37 -12.75 -1.56
N LEU A 211 -19.28 -12.47 -0.28
CA LEU A 211 -19.73 -11.22 0.34
C LEU A 211 -18.53 -10.30 0.50
N SER A 212 -18.62 -9.08 0.02
CA SER A 212 -17.66 -8.02 0.31
C SER A 212 -18.37 -6.73 0.72
N SER A 213 -17.80 -6.04 1.67
CA SER A 213 -18.25 -4.73 2.13
C SER A 213 -17.03 -3.83 2.32
N GLY A 214 -17.10 -2.61 1.88
CA GLY A 214 -16.04 -1.62 2.09
C GLY A 214 -16.62 -0.24 2.17
N GLY A 215 -15.99 0.62 2.95
CA GLY A 215 -16.47 1.96 3.11
C GLY A 215 -15.50 2.85 3.86
N TYR A 216 -15.71 4.13 3.75
CA TYR A 216 -14.94 5.16 4.42
C TYR A 216 -15.78 6.39 4.73
N ALA A 217 -15.33 7.14 5.73
CA ALA A 217 -15.75 8.51 5.96
C ALA A 217 -14.54 9.42 5.78
N LYS A 218 -14.61 10.36 4.86
CA LYS A 218 -13.53 11.21 4.42
C LYS A 218 -13.89 12.68 4.58
N ASN A 219 -12.96 13.48 5.10
CA ASN A 219 -13.04 14.93 5.15
C ASN A 219 -11.76 15.54 4.56
N PHE A 220 -11.89 16.44 3.60
CA PHE A 220 -10.77 17.04 2.90
C PHE A 220 -11.15 18.40 2.28
N ASN A 221 -10.19 19.11 1.72
CA ASN A 221 -10.31 20.33 0.93
C ASN A 221 -11.49 21.24 1.35
N THR A 222 -11.24 22.20 2.24
CA THR A 222 -12.22 23.22 2.62
C THR A 222 -13.59 22.65 3.05
N ASN A 223 -13.57 21.63 3.92
CA ASN A 223 -14.76 20.97 4.47
C ASN A 223 -15.60 20.23 3.42
N ILE A 224 -14.97 19.53 2.50
CA ILE A 224 -15.64 18.53 1.67
C ILE A 224 -15.78 17.25 2.49
N ASN A 225 -17.01 16.80 2.69
CA ASN A 225 -17.31 15.54 3.38
C ASN A 225 -17.77 14.50 2.36
N GLU A 226 -17.33 13.28 2.56
CA GLU A 226 -17.69 12.15 1.73
C GLU A 226 -17.80 10.88 2.57
N ILE A 227 -18.96 10.26 2.60
CA ILE A 227 -19.20 8.95 3.18
C ILE A 227 -19.57 7.99 2.05
N TYR A 228 -18.90 6.88 2.00
CA TYR A 228 -19.15 5.80 1.05
C TYR A 228 -19.23 4.47 1.77
N VAL A 229 -20.25 3.66 1.48
CA VAL A 229 -20.37 2.27 1.90
C VAL A 229 -20.90 1.43 0.73
N GLY A 230 -20.08 0.53 0.24
CA GLY A 230 -20.42 -0.41 -0.83
C GLY A 230 -20.49 -1.85 -0.32
N ASN A 231 -21.57 -2.54 -0.64
CA ASN A 231 -21.76 -3.95 -0.30
C ASN A 231 -22.02 -4.74 -1.58
N ASN A 232 -21.27 -5.85 -1.77
CA ASN A 232 -21.45 -6.76 -2.89
C ASN A 232 -21.74 -8.16 -2.35
N LEU A 233 -22.73 -8.81 -2.93
CA LEU A 233 -22.97 -10.24 -2.78
C LEU A 233 -22.94 -10.86 -4.17
N ILE A 234 -21.94 -11.70 -4.42
CA ILE A 234 -21.78 -12.42 -5.69
C ILE A 234 -22.03 -13.91 -5.45
N PHE A 235 -22.99 -14.47 -6.14
CA PHE A 235 -23.16 -15.90 -6.24
C PHE A 235 -22.49 -16.41 -7.52
N ASN A 236 -21.67 -17.44 -7.41
CA ASN A 236 -21.09 -18.17 -8.53
C ASN A 236 -21.54 -19.61 -8.44
N SER A 237 -22.27 -20.11 -9.47
CA SER A 237 -22.61 -21.53 -9.56
C SER A 237 -21.35 -22.36 -9.80
N ILE A 238 -21.41 -23.66 -9.49
CA ILE A 238 -20.47 -24.64 -10.04
C ILE A 238 -20.66 -24.74 -11.54
N ASP A 239 -19.66 -25.29 -12.24
CA ASP A 239 -19.81 -25.70 -13.64
C ASP A 239 -20.66 -26.95 -13.72
N PHE A 240 -21.68 -26.96 -14.60
CA PHE A 240 -22.47 -28.12 -14.92
C PHE A 240 -22.38 -28.44 -16.40
N TYR A 241 -22.36 -29.72 -16.71
CA TYR A 241 -22.13 -30.20 -18.06
C TYR A 241 -23.39 -30.84 -18.66
N SER A 242 -23.72 -30.44 -19.88
CA SER A 242 -24.76 -31.15 -20.63
C SER A 242 -24.24 -32.48 -21.22
N ASN A 243 -25.15 -33.35 -21.64
CA ASN A 243 -24.81 -34.62 -22.32
C ASN A 243 -24.01 -34.42 -23.62
N SER A 244 -24.08 -33.23 -24.23
CA SER A 244 -23.32 -32.83 -25.42
C SER A 244 -21.94 -32.28 -25.12
N GLY A 245 -21.53 -32.21 -23.83
CA GLY A 245 -20.23 -31.66 -23.40
C GLY A 245 -20.16 -30.13 -23.27
N LEU A 246 -21.30 -29.45 -23.37
CA LEU A 246 -21.34 -28.01 -23.06
C LEU A 246 -21.16 -27.77 -21.56
N ARG A 247 -20.21 -26.92 -21.20
CA ARG A 247 -19.98 -26.43 -19.84
C ARG A 247 -20.79 -25.17 -19.64
N ASN A 248 -21.61 -25.17 -18.63
CA ASN A 248 -22.49 -24.06 -18.29
C ASN A 248 -22.22 -23.59 -16.86
N ASN A 249 -22.36 -22.30 -16.63
CA ASN A 249 -22.42 -21.70 -15.28
C ASN A 249 -23.22 -20.42 -15.31
N TYR A 250 -23.61 -19.94 -14.13
CA TYR A 250 -24.23 -18.63 -13.97
C TYR A 250 -23.71 -17.93 -12.74
N ASN A 251 -23.64 -16.60 -12.83
CA ASN A 251 -23.22 -15.74 -11.74
C ASN A 251 -24.24 -14.63 -11.54
N ILE A 252 -24.49 -14.27 -10.29
CA ILE A 252 -25.43 -13.21 -9.91
C ILE A 252 -24.70 -12.25 -8.99
N LEU A 253 -24.74 -10.95 -9.33
CA LEU A 253 -24.21 -9.87 -8.51
C LEU A 253 -25.38 -9.06 -7.94
N PHE A 254 -25.40 -8.85 -6.63
CA PHE A 254 -26.17 -7.81 -5.96
C PHE A 254 -25.20 -6.79 -5.37
N ARG A 255 -25.42 -5.52 -5.67
CA ARG A 255 -24.61 -4.40 -5.17
C ARG A 255 -25.52 -3.37 -4.50
N ASN A 256 -25.21 -3.02 -3.27
CA ASN A 256 -25.77 -1.88 -2.58
C ASN A 256 -24.69 -0.82 -2.43
N ILE A 257 -25.02 0.43 -2.75
CA ILE A 257 -24.13 1.58 -2.63
C ILE A 257 -24.87 2.63 -1.83
N ASN A 258 -24.24 3.08 -0.76
CA ASN A 258 -24.76 4.16 0.07
C ASN A 258 -23.72 5.27 0.09
N THR A 259 -24.12 6.47 -0.28
CA THR A 259 -23.27 7.66 -0.28
C THR A 259 -23.96 8.80 0.44
N ASP A 260 -23.16 9.62 1.10
CA ASP A 260 -23.58 10.89 1.67
C ASP A 260 -22.42 11.86 1.53
N SER A 261 -22.65 13.01 0.90
CA SER A 261 -21.58 13.96 0.66
C SER A 261 -22.03 15.40 0.81
N GLU A 262 -21.07 16.27 1.05
CA GLU A 262 -21.27 17.71 1.08
C GLU A 262 -20.15 18.38 0.27
N LYS A 263 -20.54 19.22 -0.68
CA LYS A 263 -19.63 19.97 -1.57
C LYS A 263 -18.71 19.08 -2.43
N ASN A 264 -19.13 17.86 -2.69
CA ASN A 264 -18.34 16.90 -3.48
C ASN A 264 -18.92 16.76 -4.90
N GLY A 265 -18.13 16.99 -5.93
CA GLY A 265 -18.57 16.85 -7.31
C GLY A 265 -18.73 15.39 -7.82
N ASN A 266 -18.35 14.39 -7.02
CA ASN A 266 -18.45 12.97 -7.41
C ASN A 266 -19.77 12.33 -7.00
N TYR A 267 -20.43 12.84 -5.95
CA TYR A 267 -21.68 12.33 -5.38
C TYR A 267 -22.66 13.49 -5.20
N GLU A 268 -23.93 13.18 -5.06
CA GLU A 268 -24.95 14.17 -4.74
C GLU A 268 -24.79 14.67 -3.29
N ASP A 269 -25.07 15.98 -3.06
CA ASP A 269 -24.97 16.62 -1.73
C ASP A 269 -26.12 16.19 -0.80
N GLN A 270 -26.45 14.90 -0.79
CA GLN A 270 -27.46 14.27 0.05
C GLN A 270 -27.21 12.76 0.13
N ALA A 271 -27.84 12.12 1.13
CA ALA A 271 -27.80 10.68 1.25
C ALA A 271 -28.47 9.98 0.05
N ASP A 272 -27.74 9.12 -0.64
CA ASP A 272 -28.21 8.34 -1.78
C ASP A 272 -28.01 6.84 -1.53
N TYR A 273 -29.02 6.04 -1.91
CA TYR A 273 -29.05 4.60 -1.70
C TYR A 273 -29.36 3.89 -3.01
N LYS A 274 -28.39 3.18 -3.56
CA LYS A 274 -28.54 2.44 -4.81
C LYS A 274 -28.52 0.94 -4.57
N PHE A 275 -29.49 0.22 -5.16
CA PHE A 275 -29.48 -1.24 -5.25
C PHE A 275 -29.39 -1.64 -6.70
N LEU A 276 -28.32 -2.33 -7.05
CA LEU A 276 -27.99 -2.74 -8.39
C LEU A 276 -27.86 -4.26 -8.46
N SER A 277 -28.16 -4.87 -9.61
CA SER A 277 -27.97 -6.30 -9.81
C SER A 277 -27.55 -6.59 -11.23
N ASN A 278 -26.83 -7.69 -11.41
CA ASN A 278 -26.44 -8.20 -12.69
C ASN A 278 -26.44 -9.72 -12.65
N MET A 279 -26.89 -10.35 -13.72
CA MET A 279 -26.86 -11.80 -13.91
C MET A 279 -26.16 -12.10 -15.24
N ILE A 280 -25.26 -13.06 -15.21
CA ILE A 280 -24.61 -13.59 -16.41
C ILE A 280 -24.80 -15.12 -16.45
N TYR A 281 -25.14 -15.62 -17.63
CA TYR A 281 -25.17 -17.06 -17.93
C TYR A 281 -24.14 -17.34 -19.01
N GLU A 282 -23.22 -18.26 -18.75
CA GLU A 282 -22.15 -18.65 -19.67
C GLU A 282 -22.30 -20.05 -20.16
N ILE A 283 -22.10 -20.24 -21.49
CA ILE A 283 -22.03 -21.51 -22.17
C ILE A 283 -20.68 -21.59 -22.86
N ASN A 284 -19.92 -22.62 -22.54
CA ASN A 284 -18.59 -22.85 -23.10
C ASN A 284 -18.55 -24.27 -23.70
N TYR A 285 -17.89 -24.43 -24.84
CA TYR A 285 -17.69 -25.73 -25.44
C TYR A 285 -16.19 -26.06 -25.50
N PRO A 286 -15.61 -26.66 -24.45
CA PRO A 286 -14.19 -26.97 -24.39
C PRO A 286 -13.84 -28.15 -25.28
N LEU A 287 -13.19 -27.88 -26.40
CA LEU A 287 -12.67 -28.87 -27.34
C LEU A 287 -11.15 -28.98 -27.15
N TYR A 288 -10.64 -30.21 -27.31
CA TYR A 288 -9.19 -30.40 -27.37
C TYR A 288 -8.78 -31.40 -28.44
N LYS A 289 -7.56 -31.22 -28.98
CA LYS A 289 -6.93 -32.14 -29.93
C LYS A 289 -5.46 -32.31 -29.57
N LYS A 290 -5.02 -33.54 -29.41
CA LYS A 290 -3.61 -33.87 -29.27
C LYS A 290 -2.98 -33.95 -30.66
N VAL A 291 -1.86 -33.21 -30.87
CA VAL A 291 -1.08 -33.25 -32.12
C VAL A 291 0.40 -33.37 -31.73
N GLU A 292 0.98 -34.53 -31.98
CA GLU A 292 2.37 -34.86 -31.60
C GLU A 292 2.68 -34.51 -30.11
N ASN A 293 3.51 -33.50 -29.89
CA ASN A 293 3.94 -33.07 -28.56
C ASN A 293 3.14 -31.87 -28.01
N HIS A 294 1.95 -31.61 -28.55
CA HIS A 294 1.12 -30.49 -28.14
C HIS A 294 -0.34 -30.90 -27.97
N TYR A 295 -0.99 -30.24 -27.00
CA TYR A 295 -2.45 -30.19 -26.89
C TYR A 295 -2.94 -28.84 -27.38
N ASN A 296 -3.83 -28.83 -28.32
CA ASN A 296 -4.56 -27.64 -28.78
C ASN A 296 -5.92 -27.63 -28.10
N TYR A 297 -6.25 -26.57 -27.42
CA TYR A 297 -7.55 -26.33 -26.76
C TYR A 297 -8.26 -25.22 -27.52
N LEU A 298 -9.48 -25.47 -27.93
CA LEU A 298 -10.36 -24.47 -28.55
C LEU A 298 -11.65 -24.42 -27.75
N THR A 299 -12.00 -23.28 -27.21
CA THR A 299 -13.20 -23.11 -26.40
C THR A 299 -14.04 -21.96 -26.95
N PRO A 300 -15.04 -22.25 -27.82
CA PRO A 300 -16.11 -21.30 -28.10
C PRO A 300 -16.84 -20.92 -26.82
N ARG A 301 -17.15 -19.64 -26.65
CA ARG A 301 -17.82 -19.07 -25.46
C ARG A 301 -18.99 -18.20 -25.87
N LEU A 302 -20.08 -18.32 -25.15
CA LEU A 302 -21.25 -17.48 -25.23
C LEU A 302 -21.60 -17.00 -23.82
N ALA A 303 -21.78 -15.70 -23.62
CA ALA A 303 -22.33 -15.16 -22.40
C ALA A 303 -23.56 -14.31 -22.66
N ILE A 304 -24.62 -14.53 -21.90
CA ILE A 304 -25.85 -13.73 -21.89
C ILE A 304 -25.90 -13.00 -20.55
N ARG A 305 -26.03 -11.67 -20.61
CA ARG A 305 -26.07 -10.81 -19.42
C ARG A 305 -27.40 -10.08 -19.37
N TYR A 306 -27.92 -9.93 -18.15
CA TYR A 306 -29.13 -9.19 -17.86
C TYR A 306 -28.95 -8.32 -16.61
N SER A 307 -29.29 -7.05 -16.73
CA SER A 307 -29.22 -6.05 -15.64
C SER A 307 -30.55 -5.29 -15.61
N PRO A 308 -31.37 -5.41 -14.54
CA PRO A 308 -32.73 -4.91 -14.52
C PRO A 308 -32.86 -3.41 -14.11
N HIS A 309 -31.83 -2.59 -14.24
CA HIS A 309 -31.82 -1.19 -13.85
C HIS A 309 -31.52 -0.28 -15.05
N GLU A 310 -31.57 1.03 -14.80
CA GLU A 310 -31.32 2.05 -15.81
C GLU A 310 -30.01 1.83 -16.57
N THR A 311 -30.03 2.19 -17.84
CA THR A 311 -28.90 2.03 -18.71
C THR A 311 -27.71 2.86 -18.23
N LYS A 312 -26.64 2.17 -17.88
CA LYS A 312 -25.32 2.75 -17.68
C LYS A 312 -24.39 2.14 -18.74
N ASN A 313 -24.14 2.91 -19.79
CA ASN A 313 -23.33 2.44 -20.90
C ASN A 313 -21.85 2.52 -20.54
N ILE A 314 -21.11 1.45 -20.80
CA ILE A 314 -19.64 1.41 -20.58
C ILE A 314 -18.89 2.48 -21.38
N VAL A 315 -19.36 2.82 -22.58
CA VAL A 315 -18.75 3.84 -23.45
C VAL A 315 -18.89 5.23 -22.85
N ASP A 316 -20.06 5.58 -22.32
CA ASP A 316 -20.35 6.90 -21.77
C ASP A 316 -19.53 7.20 -20.50
N HIS A 317 -19.03 6.14 -19.83
CA HIS A 317 -18.20 6.23 -18.63
C HIS A 317 -16.70 5.99 -18.89
N GLY A 318 -16.28 5.94 -20.16
CA GLY A 318 -14.89 5.79 -20.54
C GLY A 318 -14.28 4.42 -20.19
N VAL A 319 -15.11 3.40 -19.97
CA VAL A 319 -14.62 2.05 -19.61
C VAL A 319 -14.12 1.34 -20.86
N ILE A 320 -12.86 0.89 -20.79
CA ILE A 320 -12.25 0.05 -21.83
C ILE A 320 -12.41 -1.41 -21.41
N VAL A 321 -13.21 -2.17 -22.13
CA VAL A 321 -13.38 -3.61 -21.88
C VAL A 321 -12.23 -4.39 -22.46
N SER A 322 -11.44 -5.05 -21.61
CA SER A 322 -10.40 -5.99 -22.04
C SER A 322 -11.00 -7.32 -22.50
N TYR A 323 -10.20 -8.11 -23.22
CA TYR A 323 -10.60 -9.47 -23.60
C TYR A 323 -10.99 -10.33 -22.38
N ASP A 324 -10.24 -10.24 -21.30
CA ASP A 324 -10.51 -10.99 -20.06
C ASP A 324 -11.77 -10.47 -19.32
N GLY A 325 -12.03 -9.16 -19.42
CA GLY A 325 -13.17 -8.52 -18.76
C GLY A 325 -14.50 -8.64 -19.50
N VAL A 326 -14.49 -8.91 -20.82
CA VAL A 326 -15.71 -8.93 -21.63
C VAL A 326 -16.73 -9.99 -21.22
N PHE A 327 -16.27 -11.10 -20.62
CA PHE A 327 -17.08 -12.17 -20.06
C PHE A 327 -17.34 -12.02 -18.56
N GLY A 328 -16.82 -10.97 -17.91
CA GLY A 328 -17.02 -10.72 -16.48
C GLY A 328 -18.46 -10.31 -16.15
N ILE A 329 -18.90 -10.61 -14.92
CA ILE A 329 -20.22 -10.23 -14.44
C ILE A 329 -20.36 -8.69 -14.30
N ASP A 330 -19.28 -7.99 -14.02
CA ASP A 330 -19.21 -6.54 -13.89
C ASP A 330 -18.15 -5.98 -14.84
N ARG A 331 -18.56 -5.55 -16.04
CA ARG A 331 -17.66 -4.96 -17.04
C ARG A 331 -17.30 -3.51 -16.76
N MET A 332 -18.08 -2.84 -15.90
CA MET A 332 -17.78 -1.46 -15.52
C MET A 332 -16.50 -1.35 -14.67
N GLY A 333 -16.22 -2.38 -13.86
CA GLY A 333 -15.04 -2.40 -12.99
C GLY A 333 -15.01 -1.26 -11.94
N ARG A 334 -16.17 -0.64 -11.67
CA ARG A 334 -16.35 0.48 -10.75
C ARG A 334 -17.15 0.04 -9.53
N SER A 335 -16.82 0.61 -8.38
CA SER A 335 -17.52 0.31 -7.12
C SER A 335 -18.88 1.03 -6.99
N ASP A 336 -19.08 2.12 -7.73
CA ASP A 336 -20.22 3.02 -7.63
C ASP A 336 -21.35 2.77 -8.65
N MET A 337 -21.16 1.80 -9.55
CA MET A 337 -22.17 1.47 -10.57
C MET A 337 -22.05 0.02 -11.05
N VAL A 338 -23.09 -0.43 -11.75
CA VAL A 338 -23.11 -1.68 -12.51
C VAL A 338 -23.63 -1.37 -13.91
N GLU A 339 -23.15 -2.08 -14.93
CA GLU A 339 -23.69 -1.97 -16.30
C GLU A 339 -25.17 -2.28 -16.30
N GLY A 340 -25.99 -1.35 -16.79
CA GLY A 340 -27.44 -1.51 -16.94
C GLY A 340 -27.87 -1.51 -18.39
N GLY A 341 -29.14 -1.84 -18.63
CA GLY A 341 -29.75 -1.80 -19.96
C GLY A 341 -30.32 -3.13 -20.44
N PRO A 342 -30.67 -3.24 -21.73
CA PRO A 342 -31.28 -4.44 -22.31
C PRO A 342 -30.33 -5.64 -22.19
N PRO A 343 -30.86 -6.87 -22.26
CA PRO A 343 -30.03 -8.07 -22.30
C PRO A 343 -28.94 -7.98 -23.38
N SER A 344 -27.71 -8.31 -23.01
CA SER A 344 -26.56 -8.28 -23.93
C SER A 344 -25.99 -9.68 -24.12
N MET A 345 -25.44 -9.95 -25.32
CA MET A 345 -24.82 -11.21 -25.68
C MET A 345 -23.36 -10.97 -26.08
N THR A 346 -22.48 -11.80 -25.56
CA THR A 346 -21.07 -11.81 -25.90
C THR A 346 -20.68 -13.14 -26.49
N LEU A 347 -20.06 -13.14 -27.68
CA LEU A 347 -19.49 -14.31 -28.32
C LEU A 347 -17.97 -14.19 -28.35
N GLY A 348 -17.27 -15.30 -28.13
CA GLY A 348 -15.82 -15.37 -28.22
C GLY A 348 -15.30 -16.76 -28.44
N VAL A 349 -14.03 -16.83 -28.76
CA VAL A 349 -13.30 -18.12 -28.94
C VAL A 349 -11.96 -17.96 -28.21
N GLU A 350 -11.67 -18.89 -27.34
CA GLU A 350 -10.38 -19.01 -26.68
C GLU A 350 -9.58 -20.16 -27.33
N TYR A 351 -8.33 -19.89 -27.70
CA TYR A 351 -7.40 -20.88 -28.20
C TYR A 351 -6.13 -20.91 -27.37
N ASN A 352 -5.81 -22.10 -26.86
CA ASN A 352 -4.62 -22.37 -26.07
C ASN A 352 -3.82 -23.54 -26.61
N LYS A 353 -2.51 -23.39 -26.75
CA LYS A 353 -1.58 -24.46 -27.16
C LYS A 353 -0.65 -24.79 -26.00
N LYS A 354 -0.70 -26.02 -25.50
CA LYS A 354 0.18 -26.51 -24.43
C LYS A 354 1.10 -27.61 -24.95
N LYS A 355 2.40 -27.46 -24.69
CA LYS A 355 3.40 -28.49 -24.97
C LYS A 355 3.24 -29.65 -23.97
N THR A 356 3.25 -30.89 -24.45
CA THR A 356 3.37 -32.08 -23.57
C THR A 356 4.74 -32.02 -22.88
N LYS A 357 4.76 -32.18 -21.56
CA LYS A 357 6.02 -32.36 -20.82
C LYS A 357 6.65 -33.69 -21.15
#